data_a6492660b4da9317f95de6b4404cefeb
#
_entry.id   a6492660b4da9317f95de6b4404cefeb
#
_cell.length_a   1.000
_cell.length_b   1.000
_cell.length_c   1.000
_cell.angle_alpha   90.00
_cell.angle_beta   90.00
_cell.angle_gamma   90.00
#
_symmetry.space_group_name_H-M   'P 1'
#
loop_
_entity.id
_entity.type
_entity.pdbx_description
1 polymer ?
#
loop_
_entity_poly.entity_id
_entity_poly.type
_entity_poly.pdbx_seq_one_letter_code
_entity_poly.pdbx_strand_id
1 'polypeptide(L)'
;MSTEAQAGHWQDSWRDGWLLRARAVASPNFGPRPAGGGIDLIVLHSISLPPGQYGGPEIEQLFCNRLDWDAHPYFQGIRGLAVSSHFLIRRDGELVQFVSCDQRAWHAGRSSWRGRDNCNDDSIGIELE
;
A
#
# COMPACT_ATOMS: atom_id res chain seq x y z
N MET A 1 26.66 9.69 12.52
CA MET A 1 26.60 8.28 12.06
C MET A 1 26.99 8.20 10.61
N SER A 2 27.75 7.18 10.25
CA SER A 2 28.10 6.98 8.85
C SER A 2 26.92 6.46 8.05
N THR A 3 26.89 6.75 6.75
CA THR A 3 25.87 6.24 5.83
C THR A 3 25.86 4.70 5.80
N GLU A 4 27.01 4.07 5.94
CA GLU A 4 27.14 2.62 5.94
C GLU A 4 26.44 1.98 7.13
N ALA A 5 26.58 2.54 8.33
CA ALA A 5 25.89 2.03 9.51
C ALA A 5 24.36 2.15 9.37
N GLN A 6 23.86 3.21 8.72
CA GLN A 6 22.44 3.38 8.44
C GLN A 6 21.95 2.36 7.42
N ALA A 7 22.71 2.11 6.35
CA ALA A 7 22.35 1.14 5.32
C ALA A 7 22.25 -0.28 5.90
N GLY A 8 23.22 -0.72 6.70
CA GLY A 8 23.17 -2.03 7.37
C GLY A 8 21.96 -2.15 8.29
N HIS A 9 21.64 -1.08 9.00
CA HIS A 9 20.48 -1.04 9.89
C HIS A 9 19.14 -1.20 9.13
N TRP A 10 19.03 -0.61 7.95
CA TRP A 10 17.86 -0.76 7.09
C TRP A 10 17.70 -2.19 6.59
N GLN A 11 18.78 -2.86 6.19
CA GLN A 11 18.75 -4.25 5.75
C GLN A 11 18.23 -5.19 6.84
N ASP A 12 18.60 -4.94 8.09
CA ASP A 12 18.16 -5.73 9.22
C ASP A 12 16.70 -5.44 9.62
N SER A 13 16.06 -4.46 8.99
CA SER A 13 14.70 -4.03 9.31
C SER A 13 13.63 -4.74 8.49
N TRP A 14 13.99 -5.68 7.62
CA TRP A 14 13.05 -6.40 6.77
C TRP A 14 12.94 -7.87 7.17
N ARG A 15 11.72 -8.41 7.13
CA ARG A 15 11.45 -9.83 7.30
C ARG A 15 10.29 -10.24 6.42
N ASP A 16 10.55 -11.18 5.48
CA ASP A 16 9.53 -11.74 4.59
C ASP A 16 8.75 -10.66 3.84
N GLY A 17 9.43 -9.61 3.42
CA GLY A 17 8.83 -8.49 2.71
C GLY A 17 8.12 -7.46 3.58
N TRP A 18 8.16 -7.63 4.91
CA TRP A 18 7.61 -6.66 5.86
C TRP A 18 8.71 -5.80 6.44
N LEU A 19 8.48 -4.49 6.42
CA LEU A 19 9.37 -3.52 7.05
C LEU A 19 9.04 -3.43 8.53
N LEU A 20 9.95 -3.85 9.39
CA LEU A 20 9.69 -3.97 10.83
C LEU A 20 9.42 -2.62 11.51
N ARG A 21 9.88 -1.52 10.93
CA ARG A 21 9.65 -0.16 11.44
C ARG A 21 8.25 0.36 11.13
N ALA A 22 7.57 -0.22 10.14
CA ALA A 22 6.21 0.17 9.82
C ALA A 22 5.23 -0.47 10.80
N ARG A 23 4.12 0.23 11.04
CA ARG A 23 3.00 -0.38 11.76
C ARG A 23 2.29 -1.32 10.80
N ALA A 24 2.23 -2.59 11.12
CA ALA A 24 1.61 -3.60 10.27
C ALA A 24 0.09 -3.63 10.49
N VAL A 25 -0.65 -3.48 9.40
CA VAL A 25 -2.10 -3.64 9.36
C VAL A 25 -2.40 -4.54 8.16
N ALA A 26 -2.45 -5.85 8.38
CA ALA A 26 -2.53 -6.82 7.29
C ALA A 26 -3.86 -6.70 6.52
N SER A 27 -3.76 -6.42 5.22
CA SER A 27 -4.89 -6.42 4.30
C SER A 27 -5.07 -7.81 3.70
N PRO A 28 -6.33 -8.29 3.50
CA PRO A 28 -6.58 -9.50 2.75
C PRO A 28 -6.50 -9.30 1.23
N ASN A 29 -6.36 -8.07 0.77
CA ASN A 29 -6.41 -7.71 -0.66
C ASN A 29 -5.02 -7.79 -1.29
N PHE A 30 -4.52 -9.00 -1.48
CA PHE A 30 -3.23 -9.25 -2.10
C PHE A 30 -3.23 -10.58 -2.84
N GLY A 31 -2.22 -10.79 -3.67
CA GLY A 31 -2.01 -12.06 -4.35
C GLY A 31 -0.54 -12.31 -4.65
N PRO A 32 -0.22 -13.48 -5.22
CA PRO A 32 1.17 -13.79 -5.55
C PRO A 32 1.65 -12.95 -6.73
N ARG A 33 2.95 -12.65 -6.75
CA ARG A 33 3.57 -12.06 -7.93
C ARG A 33 3.80 -13.13 -8.99
N PRO A 34 3.80 -12.76 -10.28
CA PRO A 34 4.13 -13.72 -11.35
C PRO A 34 5.50 -14.35 -11.13
N ALA A 35 5.61 -15.65 -11.42
CA ALA A 35 6.88 -16.37 -11.31
C ALA A 35 7.92 -15.76 -12.26
N GLY A 36 9.16 -15.59 -11.77
CA GLY A 36 10.27 -15.04 -12.55
C GLY A 36 10.25 -13.53 -12.71
N GLY A 37 9.21 -12.86 -12.20
CA GLY A 37 9.12 -11.41 -12.19
C GLY A 37 9.86 -10.81 -11.00
N GLY A 38 10.38 -9.58 -11.17
CA GLY A 38 10.96 -8.79 -10.09
C GLY A 38 10.16 -7.53 -9.85
N ILE A 39 10.55 -6.80 -8.81
CA ILE A 39 10.00 -5.48 -8.52
C ILE A 39 10.91 -4.45 -9.18
N ASP A 40 10.39 -3.66 -10.11
CA ASP A 40 11.17 -2.64 -10.81
C ASP A 40 10.44 -1.30 -10.94
N LEU A 41 9.31 -1.15 -10.24
CA LEU A 41 8.47 0.05 -10.31
C LEU A 41 7.96 0.41 -8.92
N ILE A 42 7.99 1.69 -8.60
CA ILE A 42 7.29 2.26 -7.44
C ILE A 42 6.19 3.16 -7.98
N VAL A 43 4.96 2.93 -7.54
CA VAL A 43 3.81 3.76 -7.93
C VAL A 43 3.34 4.54 -6.71
N LEU A 44 3.38 5.86 -6.81
CA LEU A 44 2.90 6.75 -5.77
C LEU A 44 1.48 7.19 -6.09
N HIS A 45 0.62 7.08 -5.10
CA HIS A 45 -0.77 7.54 -5.13
C HIS A 45 -0.99 8.57 -4.04
N SER A 46 -2.07 9.31 -4.12
CA SER A 46 -2.54 10.13 -3.01
C SER A 46 -3.94 9.68 -2.61
N ILE A 47 -4.24 9.74 -1.32
CA ILE A 47 -5.52 9.29 -0.80
C ILE A 47 -5.93 10.12 0.41
N SER A 48 -7.22 10.42 0.49
CA SER A 48 -7.85 10.90 1.72
C SER A 48 -9.28 10.35 1.77
N LEU A 49 -9.72 9.90 2.92
CA LEU A 49 -11.06 9.34 3.11
C LEU A 49 -11.70 9.87 4.41
N PRO A 50 -12.87 10.51 4.32
CA PRO A 50 -13.48 11.03 3.08
C PRO A 50 -12.57 12.05 2.39
N PRO A 51 -12.76 12.35 1.11
CA PRO A 51 -11.89 13.31 0.41
C PRO A 51 -11.71 14.61 1.18
N GLY A 52 -10.45 15.02 1.34
CA GLY A 52 -10.08 16.23 2.08
C GLY A 52 -10.06 16.09 3.60
N GLN A 53 -10.32 14.90 4.14
CA GLN A 53 -10.25 14.60 5.57
C GLN A 53 -9.07 13.66 5.83
N TYR A 54 -8.32 13.91 6.90
CA TYR A 54 -7.06 13.24 7.18
C TYR A 54 -7.01 12.70 8.61
N GLY A 55 -6.18 11.67 8.82
CA GLY A 55 -5.87 11.17 10.16
C GLY A 55 -6.88 10.19 10.73
N GLY A 56 -7.96 9.90 10.02
CA GLY A 56 -8.97 8.94 10.47
C GLY A 56 -8.63 7.49 10.17
N PRO A 57 -9.51 6.55 10.57
CA PRO A 57 -9.29 5.11 10.36
C PRO A 57 -9.77 4.61 9.00
N GLU A 58 -10.35 5.46 8.16
CA GLU A 58 -11.13 5.03 6.98
C GLU A 58 -10.24 4.38 5.91
N ILE A 59 -9.00 4.84 5.72
CA ILE A 59 -8.09 4.24 4.74
C ILE A 59 -7.76 2.81 5.14
N GLU A 60 -7.43 2.58 6.42
CA GLU A 60 -7.15 1.25 6.93
C GLU A 60 -8.38 0.35 6.84
N GLN A 61 -9.56 0.90 7.14
CA GLN A 61 -10.83 0.18 7.02
C GLN A 61 -11.10 -0.21 5.56
N LEU A 62 -10.85 0.68 4.60
CA LEU A 62 -11.01 0.37 3.18
C LEU A 62 -10.11 -0.78 2.76
N PHE A 63 -8.82 -0.71 3.10
CA PHE A 63 -7.85 -1.73 2.70
C PHE A 63 -8.03 -3.07 3.40
N CYS A 64 -8.75 -3.08 4.52
CA CYS A 64 -9.08 -4.30 5.27
C CYS A 64 -10.53 -4.77 5.05
N ASN A 65 -11.24 -4.19 4.08
CA ASN A 65 -12.63 -4.51 3.74
C ASN A 65 -13.59 -4.31 4.92
N ARG A 66 -13.36 -3.26 5.70
CA ARG A 66 -14.15 -2.93 6.92
C ARG A 66 -14.75 -1.54 6.87
N LEU A 67 -14.68 -0.85 5.72
CA LEU A 67 -15.26 0.49 5.60
C LEU A 67 -16.78 0.40 5.70
N ASP A 68 -17.37 1.25 6.55
CA ASP A 68 -18.83 1.40 6.61
C ASP A 68 -19.25 2.27 5.42
N TRP A 69 -19.80 1.64 4.41
CA TRP A 69 -20.24 2.31 3.19
C TRP A 69 -21.32 3.36 3.42
N ASP A 70 -22.05 3.26 4.52
CA ASP A 70 -23.15 4.16 4.85
C ASP A 70 -22.70 5.34 5.73
N ALA A 71 -21.44 5.36 6.16
CA ALA A 71 -20.93 6.39 7.07
C ALA A 71 -20.73 7.76 6.41
N HIS A 72 -20.61 7.81 5.08
CA HIS A 72 -20.42 9.06 4.34
C HIS A 72 -20.93 8.90 2.91
N PRO A 73 -21.55 9.95 2.31
CA PRO A 73 -22.07 9.86 0.94
C PRO A 73 -21.05 9.44 -0.11
N TYR A 74 -19.79 9.88 0.02
CA TYR A 74 -18.71 9.50 -0.90
C TYR A 74 -18.50 7.99 -0.94
N PHE A 75 -18.66 7.30 0.19
CA PHE A 75 -18.42 5.86 0.29
C PHE A 75 -19.42 5.03 -0.50
N GLN A 76 -20.59 5.60 -0.80
CA GLN A 76 -21.57 4.93 -1.68
C GLN A 76 -21.00 4.71 -3.08
N GLY A 77 -20.19 5.66 -3.57
CA GLY A 77 -19.58 5.57 -4.89
C GLY A 77 -18.44 4.55 -4.99
N ILE A 78 -17.91 4.10 -3.86
CA ILE A 78 -16.84 3.10 -3.81
C ILE A 78 -17.28 1.82 -3.11
N ARG A 79 -18.60 1.64 -2.92
CA ARG A 79 -19.17 0.46 -2.27
C ARG A 79 -18.68 -0.80 -2.98
N GLY A 80 -18.17 -1.76 -2.20
CA GLY A 80 -17.67 -3.03 -2.70
C GLY A 80 -16.27 -2.99 -3.29
N LEU A 81 -15.62 -1.83 -3.30
CA LEU A 81 -14.25 -1.72 -3.81
C LEU A 81 -13.29 -2.47 -2.90
N ALA A 82 -12.52 -3.41 -3.47
CA ALA A 82 -11.49 -4.16 -2.76
C ALA A 82 -10.13 -3.77 -3.31
N VAL A 83 -9.39 -2.97 -2.55
CA VAL A 83 -8.08 -2.42 -2.94
C VAL A 83 -7.13 -2.44 -1.75
N SER A 84 -5.85 -2.26 -2.02
CA SER A 84 -4.81 -2.14 -1.00
C SER A 84 -3.61 -1.41 -1.58
N SER A 85 -2.66 -1.08 -0.71
CA SER A 85 -1.31 -0.69 -1.10
C SER A 85 -0.33 -1.45 -0.21
N HIS A 86 0.95 -1.42 -0.57
CA HIS A 86 1.98 -1.95 0.32
C HIS A 86 2.15 -1.02 1.51
N PHE A 87 2.23 0.28 1.27
CA PHE A 87 2.47 1.27 2.30
C PHE A 87 1.49 2.43 2.23
N LEU A 88 1.26 3.03 3.39
CA LEU A 88 0.62 4.33 3.55
C LEU A 88 1.55 5.21 4.38
N ILE A 89 1.84 6.40 3.89
CA ILE A 89 2.54 7.43 4.65
C ILE A 89 1.49 8.47 5.04
N ARG A 90 1.22 8.57 6.34
CA ARG A 90 0.22 9.48 6.85
C ARG A 90 0.76 10.91 6.94
N ARG A 91 -0.12 11.87 7.14
CA ARG A 91 0.22 13.29 7.23
C ARG A 91 1.23 13.62 8.33
N ASP A 92 1.19 12.88 9.43
CA ASP A 92 2.11 13.04 10.56
C ASP A 92 3.44 12.31 10.37
N GLY A 93 3.63 11.63 9.23
CA GLY A 93 4.82 10.86 8.92
C GLY A 93 4.75 9.40 9.36
N GLU A 94 3.65 8.96 9.97
CA GLU A 94 3.50 7.55 10.34
C GLU A 94 3.53 6.67 9.10
N LEU A 95 4.31 5.59 9.16
CA LEU A 95 4.41 4.60 8.08
C LEU A 95 3.61 3.36 8.47
N VAL A 96 2.66 2.99 7.61
CA VAL A 96 1.81 1.81 7.78
C VAL A 96 2.06 0.86 6.61
N GLN A 97 2.16 -0.44 6.88
CA GLN A 97 2.29 -1.45 5.84
C GLN A 97 1.10 -2.42 5.88
N PHE A 98 0.52 -2.68 4.71
CA PHE A 98 -0.67 -3.53 4.58
C PHE A 98 -0.40 -4.86 3.89
N VAL A 99 0.60 -4.93 3.04
CA VAL A 99 0.92 -6.11 2.22
C VAL A 99 2.42 -6.31 2.21
N SER A 100 2.86 -7.57 2.31
CA SER A 100 4.27 -7.90 2.12
C SER A 100 4.75 -7.47 0.73
N CYS A 101 5.95 -6.91 0.64
CA CYS A 101 6.52 -6.54 -0.65
C CYS A 101 6.80 -7.75 -1.55
N ASP A 102 6.84 -8.96 -0.99
CA ASP A 102 6.96 -10.20 -1.76
C ASP A 102 5.65 -10.57 -2.47
N GLN A 103 4.56 -9.93 -2.08
CA GLN A 103 3.24 -10.13 -2.66
C GLN A 103 2.81 -8.90 -3.45
N ARG A 104 1.79 -9.10 -4.27
CA ARG A 104 1.19 -8.06 -5.09
C ARG A 104 0.05 -7.40 -4.33
N ALA A 105 0.10 -6.08 -4.09
CA ALA A 105 -1.04 -5.32 -3.61
C ALA A 105 -1.95 -4.93 -4.78
N TRP A 106 -3.17 -4.52 -4.48
CA TRP A 106 -4.18 -4.16 -5.48
C TRP A 106 -4.36 -2.64 -5.51
N HIS A 107 -3.41 -1.94 -6.16
CA HIS A 107 -3.36 -0.48 -6.11
C HIS A 107 -3.40 0.21 -7.48
N ALA A 108 -3.01 -0.49 -8.56
CA ALA A 108 -2.82 0.13 -9.86
C ALA A 108 -4.00 -0.05 -10.82
N GLY A 109 -4.91 -0.97 -10.49
CA GLY A 109 -6.07 -1.27 -11.33
C GLY A 109 -5.63 -1.65 -12.74
N ARG A 110 -6.42 -1.19 -13.73
CA ARG A 110 -6.08 -1.35 -15.14
C ARG A 110 -4.95 -0.38 -15.47
N SER A 111 -3.78 -0.90 -15.80
CA SER A 111 -2.56 -0.11 -15.92
C SER A 111 -1.60 -0.69 -16.94
N SER A 112 -0.68 0.16 -17.39
CA SER A 112 0.37 -0.22 -18.32
C SER A 112 1.60 0.66 -18.10
N TRP A 113 2.78 0.08 -18.21
CA TRP A 113 4.05 0.79 -18.10
C TRP A 113 5.11 0.07 -18.91
N ARG A 114 5.76 0.79 -19.82
CA ARG A 114 6.80 0.26 -20.74
C ARG A 114 6.35 -1.00 -21.46
N GLY A 115 5.10 -1.01 -21.96
CA GLY A 115 4.54 -2.12 -22.70
C GLY A 115 4.11 -3.31 -21.87
N ARG A 116 4.17 -3.22 -20.53
CA ARG A 116 3.66 -4.25 -19.63
C ARG A 116 2.37 -3.79 -18.98
N ASP A 117 1.36 -4.65 -19.02
CA ASP A 117 0.08 -4.42 -18.37
C ASP A 117 0.12 -4.91 -16.91
N ASN A 118 -0.88 -4.55 -16.13
CA ASN A 118 -1.05 -4.97 -14.73
C ASN A 118 0.16 -4.58 -13.86
N CYS A 119 0.34 -3.29 -13.65
CA CYS A 119 1.47 -2.76 -12.87
C CYS A 119 1.51 -3.26 -11.42
N ASN A 120 0.41 -3.82 -10.90
CA ASN A 120 0.44 -4.53 -9.60
C ASN A 120 1.47 -5.66 -9.58
N ASP A 121 1.71 -6.31 -10.72
CA ASP A 121 2.55 -7.51 -10.79
C ASP A 121 4.00 -7.25 -10.40
N ASP A 122 4.54 -6.08 -10.72
CA ASP A 122 5.96 -5.77 -10.60
C ASP A 122 6.27 -4.46 -9.89
N SER A 123 5.33 -3.96 -9.10
CA SER A 123 5.47 -2.67 -8.42
C SER A 123 5.27 -2.76 -6.90
N ILE A 124 5.77 -1.73 -6.23
CA ILE A 124 5.40 -1.38 -4.87
C ILE A 124 4.45 -0.18 -4.94
N GLY A 125 3.27 -0.31 -4.36
CA GLY A 125 2.31 0.79 -4.26
C GLY A 125 2.44 1.51 -2.93
N ILE A 126 2.57 2.83 -2.97
CA ILE A 126 2.67 3.68 -1.79
C ILE A 126 1.61 4.77 -1.88
N GLU A 127 0.76 4.85 -0.88
CA GLU A 127 -0.23 5.91 -0.73
C GLU A 127 0.31 7.02 0.15
N LEU A 128 0.12 8.26 -0.30
CA LEU A 128 0.41 9.46 0.49
C LEU A 128 -0.93 10.06 0.93
N GLU A 129 -1.13 10.14 2.22
CA GLU A 129 -2.34 10.77 2.78
C GLU A 129 -2.32 12.27 2.64
#